data_1649f56477c2f822c0f1f086a89d57f8
#
_entry.id   1649f56477c2f822c0f1f086a89d57f8
#
_cell.length_a   1.000
_cell.length_b   1.000
_cell.length_c   1.000
_cell.angle_alpha   90.00
_cell.angle_beta   90.00
_cell.angle_gamma   90.00
#
_symmetry.space_group_name_H-M   'P 1'
#
loop_
_entity.id
_entity.type
_entity.pdbx_description
1 polymer ?
#
loop_
_entity_poly.entity_id
_entity_poly.type
_entity_poly.pdbx_seq_one_letter_code
_entity_poly.pdbx_strand_id
1 'polypeptide(L)'
;MELTKSSCEGFLESLASKAPAPGGGGAAALVGAAGVALGNMVGSLTVGKKKYAAVEADIRALNARAKVLRRRLEALVQADAEAFMPLAAAYGLPKETPEQQAHKAAVLEQALDGACAVPLETMEACCEGIALAQEYAAKGSALAVSDAGCAALFCKAALQASGLNVSINTKLMADRAHAEALNAKADALLAQYVPLADTLYEKMATQLRGEV
;
A
#
# COMPACT_ATOMS: atom_id res chain seq x y z
N MET A 1 -14.26 5.73 -15.21
CA MET A 1 -13.76 4.37 -15.50
C MET A 1 -12.92 3.94 -14.29
N GLU A 2 -13.09 2.74 -13.82
CA GLU A 2 -12.36 2.23 -12.65
C GLU A 2 -10.88 2.05 -13.02
N LEU A 3 -9.97 2.68 -12.29
CA LEU A 3 -8.54 2.77 -12.62
C LEU A 3 -7.87 1.40 -12.79
N THR A 4 -8.24 0.43 -11.96
CA THR A 4 -7.71 -0.94 -12.01
C THR A 4 -8.23 -1.77 -13.19
N LYS A 5 -9.23 -1.28 -13.94
CA LYS A 5 -9.73 -1.92 -15.17
C LYS A 5 -9.07 -1.36 -16.44
N SER A 6 -8.21 -0.36 -16.31
CA SER A 6 -7.36 0.09 -17.40
C SER A 6 -6.32 -0.98 -17.74
N SER A 7 -5.80 -0.96 -18.98
CA SER A 7 -4.58 -1.73 -19.26
C SER A 7 -3.42 -1.20 -18.41
N CYS A 8 -2.41 -2.04 -18.17
CA CYS A 8 -1.20 -1.59 -17.47
C CYS A 8 -0.57 -0.37 -18.15
N GLU A 9 -0.53 -0.35 -19.49
CA GLU A 9 -0.03 0.77 -20.29
C GLU A 9 -0.87 2.02 -20.05
N GLY A 10 -2.20 1.92 -20.16
CA GLY A 10 -3.09 3.06 -19.97
C GLY A 10 -3.05 3.63 -18.54
N PHE A 11 -2.86 2.78 -17.52
CA PHE A 11 -2.65 3.26 -16.16
C PHE A 11 -1.34 4.06 -16.04
N LEU A 12 -0.24 3.54 -16.60
CA LEU A 12 1.07 4.19 -16.56
C LEU A 12 1.09 5.50 -17.36
N GLU A 13 0.44 5.54 -18.53
CA GLU A 13 0.27 6.77 -19.31
C GLU A 13 -0.50 7.83 -18.53
N SER A 14 -1.60 7.44 -17.87
CA SER A 14 -2.38 8.34 -17.03
C SER A 14 -1.57 8.87 -15.86
N LEU A 15 -0.83 7.98 -15.16
CA LEU A 15 0.04 8.32 -14.02
C LEU A 15 1.16 9.28 -14.44
N ALA A 16 1.72 9.14 -15.63
CA ALA A 16 2.77 10.01 -16.17
C ALA A 16 2.26 11.37 -16.69
N SER A 17 0.95 11.57 -16.74
CA SER A 17 0.32 12.75 -17.30
C SER A 17 0.17 13.89 -16.28
N LYS A 18 -0.50 14.97 -16.69
CA LYS A 18 -0.93 16.08 -15.81
C LYS A 18 -2.29 15.82 -15.15
N ALA A 19 -2.86 14.62 -15.32
CA ALA A 19 -4.14 14.29 -14.70
C ALA A 19 -4.03 14.36 -13.17
N PRO A 20 -5.08 14.81 -12.48
CA PRO A 20 -5.07 14.88 -11.01
C PRO A 20 -5.03 13.50 -10.34
N ALA A 21 -5.42 12.45 -11.06
CA ALA A 21 -5.39 11.06 -10.64
C ALA A 21 -5.20 10.11 -11.86
N PRO A 22 -4.57 8.94 -11.69
CA PRO A 22 -3.99 8.42 -10.45
C PRO A 22 -2.74 9.20 -10.02
N GLY A 23 -2.49 9.27 -8.71
CA GLY A 23 -1.31 9.83 -8.09
C GLY A 23 -0.46 8.78 -7.36
N GLY A 24 0.45 9.28 -6.51
CA GLY A 24 1.38 8.44 -5.75
C GLY A 24 0.68 7.45 -4.82
N GLY A 25 -0.46 7.81 -4.22
CA GLY A 25 -1.21 6.93 -3.33
C GLY A 25 -1.87 5.78 -4.08
N GLY A 26 -2.54 6.06 -5.19
CA GLY A 26 -3.12 5.02 -6.05
C GLY A 26 -2.04 4.09 -6.64
N ALA A 27 -0.89 4.64 -7.05
CA ALA A 27 0.25 3.84 -7.52
C ALA A 27 0.81 2.95 -6.39
N ALA A 28 0.93 3.46 -5.16
CA ALA A 28 1.37 2.69 -4.00
C ALA A 28 0.41 1.52 -3.71
N ALA A 29 -0.91 1.78 -3.70
CA ALA A 29 -1.91 0.73 -3.50
C ALA A 29 -1.81 -0.37 -4.58
N LEU A 30 -1.60 -0.01 -5.85
CA LEU A 30 -1.41 -0.97 -6.94
C LEU A 30 -0.15 -1.81 -6.77
N VAL A 31 0.98 -1.21 -6.37
CA VAL A 31 2.23 -1.92 -6.08
C VAL A 31 2.05 -2.87 -4.90
N GLY A 32 1.35 -2.45 -3.84
CA GLY A 32 0.98 -3.31 -2.71
C GLY A 32 0.13 -4.51 -3.16
N ALA A 33 -0.87 -4.28 -4.01
CA ALA A 33 -1.70 -5.35 -4.58
C ALA A 33 -0.87 -6.36 -5.38
N ALA A 34 0.10 -5.88 -6.18
CA ALA A 34 1.02 -6.73 -6.93
C ALA A 34 1.90 -7.57 -5.98
N GLY A 35 2.39 -6.97 -4.87
CA GLY A 35 3.12 -7.68 -3.83
C GLY A 35 2.32 -8.82 -3.22
N VAL A 36 1.07 -8.53 -2.80
CA VAL A 36 0.16 -9.57 -2.26
C VAL A 36 -0.13 -10.65 -3.30
N ALA A 37 -0.30 -10.29 -4.58
CA ALA A 37 -0.52 -11.26 -5.66
C ALA A 37 0.66 -12.23 -5.82
N LEU A 38 1.91 -11.73 -5.75
CA LEU A 38 3.12 -12.57 -5.78
C LEU A 38 3.16 -13.55 -4.61
N GLY A 39 2.88 -13.09 -3.38
CA GLY A 39 2.77 -13.98 -2.22
C GLY A 39 1.71 -15.07 -2.44
N ASN A 40 0.53 -14.69 -2.94
CA ASN A 40 -0.53 -15.65 -3.25
C ASN A 40 -0.13 -16.66 -4.34
N MET A 41 0.71 -16.27 -5.30
CA MET A 41 1.25 -17.18 -6.31
C MET A 41 2.12 -18.27 -5.67
N VAL A 42 2.99 -17.91 -4.69
CA VAL A 42 3.77 -18.90 -3.91
C VAL A 42 2.86 -19.93 -3.27
N GLY A 43 1.78 -19.46 -2.62
CA GLY A 43 0.79 -20.35 -2.02
C GLY A 43 0.08 -21.23 -3.04
N SER A 44 -0.31 -20.68 -4.19
CA SER A 44 -0.95 -21.44 -5.27
C SER A 44 -0.05 -22.52 -5.85
N LEU A 45 1.26 -22.25 -5.95
CA LEU A 45 2.27 -23.21 -6.39
C LEU A 45 2.64 -24.25 -5.32
N THR A 46 2.15 -24.10 -4.08
CA THR A 46 2.37 -25.01 -2.95
C THR A 46 1.25 -26.03 -2.80
N VAL A 47 0.01 -25.59 -2.95
CA VAL A 47 -1.20 -26.42 -2.76
C VAL A 47 -1.19 -27.64 -3.71
N GLY A 48 -1.60 -28.81 -3.19
CA GLY A 48 -1.71 -30.05 -3.92
C GLY A 48 -0.39 -30.81 -4.13
N LYS A 49 0.75 -30.29 -3.66
CA LYS A 49 2.02 -31.00 -3.72
C LYS A 49 2.22 -31.88 -2.49
N LYS A 50 2.46 -33.18 -2.68
CA LYS A 50 2.69 -34.17 -1.60
C LYS A 50 3.74 -33.71 -0.58
N LYS A 51 4.81 -33.07 -1.04
CA LYS A 51 5.89 -32.53 -0.17
C LYS A 51 5.38 -31.54 0.88
N TYR A 52 4.31 -30.81 0.59
CA TYR A 52 3.77 -29.72 1.43
C TYR A 52 2.42 -30.09 2.07
N ALA A 53 2.05 -31.38 2.06
CA ALA A 53 0.76 -31.83 2.60
C ALA A 53 0.53 -31.41 4.07
N ALA A 54 1.61 -31.40 4.88
CA ALA A 54 1.52 -31.01 6.30
C ALA A 54 1.16 -29.53 6.52
N VAL A 55 1.44 -28.65 5.55
CA VAL A 55 1.16 -27.20 5.66
C VAL A 55 0.05 -26.77 4.70
N GLU A 56 -0.57 -27.68 3.97
CA GLU A 56 -1.57 -27.34 2.94
C GLU A 56 -2.76 -26.55 3.50
N ALA A 57 -3.27 -26.91 4.67
CA ALA A 57 -4.39 -26.20 5.30
C ALA A 57 -4.01 -24.75 5.62
N ASP A 58 -2.82 -24.52 6.16
CA ASP A 58 -2.30 -23.18 6.45
C ASP A 58 -2.17 -22.36 5.15
N ILE A 59 -1.59 -22.94 4.12
CA ILE A 59 -1.40 -22.27 2.82
C ILE A 59 -2.76 -21.92 2.19
N ARG A 60 -3.77 -22.78 2.30
CA ARG A 60 -5.11 -22.45 1.82
C ARG A 60 -5.72 -21.27 2.59
N ALA A 61 -5.53 -21.22 3.91
CA ALA A 61 -5.97 -20.09 4.73
C ALA A 61 -5.24 -18.79 4.37
N LEU A 62 -3.90 -18.85 4.16
CA LEU A 62 -3.11 -17.72 3.70
C LEU A 62 -3.60 -17.22 2.32
N ASN A 63 -3.86 -18.13 1.38
CA ASN A 63 -4.38 -17.78 0.06
C ASN A 63 -5.75 -17.08 0.13
N ALA A 64 -6.61 -17.51 1.04
CA ALA A 64 -7.92 -16.87 1.24
C ALA A 64 -7.74 -15.42 1.77
N ARG A 65 -6.86 -15.22 2.77
CA ARG A 65 -6.51 -13.90 3.30
C ARG A 65 -5.88 -13.01 2.22
N ALA A 66 -4.89 -13.52 1.50
CA ALA A 66 -4.23 -12.79 0.42
C ALA A 66 -5.21 -12.32 -0.67
N LYS A 67 -6.18 -13.15 -1.03
CA LYS A 67 -7.23 -12.79 -1.99
C LYS A 67 -8.10 -11.61 -1.51
N VAL A 68 -8.45 -11.58 -0.24
CA VAL A 68 -9.22 -10.47 0.36
C VAL A 68 -8.37 -9.20 0.41
N LEU A 69 -7.14 -9.31 0.90
CA LEU A 69 -6.21 -8.19 1.04
C LEU A 69 -5.87 -7.56 -0.32
N ARG A 70 -5.60 -8.38 -1.34
CA ARG A 70 -5.36 -7.91 -2.71
C ARG A 70 -6.54 -7.09 -3.23
N ARG A 71 -7.77 -7.58 -3.06
CA ARG A 71 -8.98 -6.84 -3.47
C ARG A 71 -9.15 -5.53 -2.72
N ARG A 72 -8.81 -5.51 -1.43
CA ARG A 72 -8.81 -4.28 -0.63
C ARG A 72 -7.82 -3.27 -1.22
N LEU A 73 -6.59 -3.67 -1.51
CA LEU A 73 -5.59 -2.81 -2.13
C LEU A 73 -5.99 -2.34 -3.54
N GLU A 74 -6.60 -3.22 -4.35
CA GLU A 74 -7.16 -2.85 -5.66
C GLU A 74 -8.24 -1.76 -5.54
N ALA A 75 -9.12 -1.86 -4.54
CA ALA A 75 -10.14 -0.85 -4.27
C ALA A 75 -9.54 0.49 -3.80
N LEU A 76 -8.46 0.44 -3.02
CA LEU A 76 -7.76 1.63 -2.54
C LEU A 76 -7.12 2.46 -3.67
N VAL A 77 -6.83 1.85 -4.83
CA VAL A 77 -6.37 2.60 -6.02
C VAL A 77 -7.39 3.64 -6.47
N GLN A 78 -8.66 3.25 -6.51
CA GLN A 78 -9.75 4.15 -6.90
C GLN A 78 -10.13 5.10 -5.75
N ALA A 79 -10.13 4.59 -4.51
CA ALA A 79 -10.45 5.38 -3.32
C ALA A 79 -9.46 6.54 -3.11
N ASP A 80 -8.17 6.36 -3.42
CA ASP A 80 -7.15 7.43 -3.36
C ASP A 80 -7.50 8.57 -4.33
N ALA A 81 -7.86 8.24 -5.56
CA ALA A 81 -8.29 9.23 -6.55
C ALA A 81 -9.53 10.00 -6.09
N GLU A 82 -10.52 9.31 -5.51
CA GLU A 82 -11.76 9.91 -5.01
C GLU A 82 -11.51 10.78 -3.76
N ALA A 83 -10.65 10.34 -2.84
CA ALA A 83 -10.28 11.10 -1.65
C ALA A 83 -9.48 12.39 -1.98
N PHE A 84 -8.75 12.40 -3.10
CA PHE A 84 -8.01 13.58 -3.55
C PHE A 84 -8.90 14.66 -4.17
N MET A 85 -10.06 14.31 -4.74
CA MET A 85 -10.91 15.28 -5.45
C MET A 85 -11.40 16.45 -4.60
N PRO A 86 -11.86 16.27 -3.33
CA PRO A 86 -12.21 17.38 -2.44
C PRO A 86 -11.02 18.31 -2.18
N LEU A 87 -9.82 17.75 -1.99
CA LEU A 87 -8.60 18.53 -1.77
C LEU A 87 -8.24 19.36 -2.99
N ALA A 88 -8.29 18.77 -4.18
CA ALA A 88 -8.06 19.47 -5.45
C ALA A 88 -9.06 20.63 -5.65
N ALA A 89 -10.33 20.42 -5.34
CA ALA A 89 -11.36 21.45 -5.40
C ALA A 89 -11.11 22.59 -4.40
N ALA A 90 -10.70 22.25 -3.17
CA ALA A 90 -10.42 23.22 -2.10
C ALA A 90 -9.27 24.17 -2.46
N TYR A 91 -8.26 23.72 -3.19
CA TYR A 91 -7.18 24.59 -3.68
C TYR A 91 -7.69 25.68 -4.60
N GLY A 92 -8.74 25.44 -5.39
CA GLY A 92 -9.37 26.39 -6.32
C GLY A 92 -10.31 27.42 -5.64
N LEU A 93 -10.62 27.29 -4.35
CA LEU A 93 -11.51 28.21 -3.67
C LEU A 93 -10.94 29.63 -3.60
N PRO A 94 -11.81 30.68 -3.70
CA PRO A 94 -11.40 32.09 -3.62
C PRO A 94 -10.80 32.41 -2.24
N LYS A 95 -9.96 33.45 -2.17
CA LYS A 95 -9.23 33.89 -0.97
C LYS A 95 -9.04 35.40 -0.87
N GLU A 96 -9.89 36.16 -1.56
CA GLU A 96 -9.75 37.62 -1.70
C GLU A 96 -10.28 38.37 -0.47
N THR A 97 -11.27 37.80 0.26
CA THR A 97 -11.81 38.41 1.49
C THR A 97 -11.47 37.57 2.72
N PRO A 98 -11.48 38.16 3.93
CA PRO A 98 -11.26 37.43 5.19
C PRO A 98 -12.23 36.24 5.37
N GLU A 99 -13.50 36.41 4.96
CA GLU A 99 -14.53 35.36 5.04
C GLU A 99 -14.19 34.19 4.08
N GLN A 100 -13.76 34.52 2.86
CA GLN A 100 -13.32 33.51 1.88
C GLN A 100 -12.08 32.76 2.37
N GLN A 101 -11.12 33.47 2.97
CA GLN A 101 -9.92 32.85 3.55
C GLN A 101 -10.27 31.89 4.68
N ALA A 102 -11.17 32.30 5.59
CA ALA A 102 -11.62 31.47 6.70
C ALA A 102 -12.38 30.23 6.19
N HIS A 103 -13.28 30.41 5.21
CA HIS A 103 -13.99 29.29 4.58
C HIS A 103 -13.03 28.31 3.89
N LYS A 104 -12.12 28.84 3.08
CA LYS A 104 -11.12 28.00 2.39
C LYS A 104 -10.25 27.22 3.36
N ALA A 105 -9.81 27.85 4.46
CA ALA A 105 -9.00 27.18 5.48
C ALA A 105 -9.76 26.01 6.12
N ALA A 106 -11.04 26.19 6.47
CA ALA A 106 -11.87 25.14 7.06
C ALA A 106 -12.10 23.97 6.08
N VAL A 107 -12.38 24.28 4.80
CA VAL A 107 -12.58 23.25 3.77
C VAL A 107 -11.28 22.49 3.49
N LEU A 108 -10.14 23.20 3.43
CA LEU A 108 -8.83 22.58 3.24
C LEU A 108 -8.50 21.63 4.40
N GLU A 109 -8.72 22.04 5.64
CA GLU A 109 -8.44 21.20 6.81
C GLU A 109 -9.21 19.88 6.75
N GLN A 110 -10.52 19.95 6.47
CA GLN A 110 -11.35 18.77 6.33
C GLN A 110 -10.92 17.87 5.13
N ALA A 111 -10.54 18.49 4.01
CA ALA A 111 -10.10 17.75 2.84
C ALA A 111 -8.74 17.08 3.05
N LEU A 112 -7.82 17.71 3.80
CA LEU A 112 -6.51 17.14 4.15
C LEU A 112 -6.66 15.93 5.07
N ASP A 113 -7.56 15.99 6.05
CA ASP A 113 -7.86 14.85 6.91
C ASP A 113 -8.40 13.67 6.10
N GLY A 114 -9.40 13.91 5.24
CA GLY A 114 -9.92 12.89 4.33
C GLY A 114 -8.86 12.30 3.40
N ALA A 115 -7.93 13.12 2.91
CA ALA A 115 -6.83 12.69 2.04
C ALA A 115 -5.73 11.90 2.77
N CYS A 116 -5.71 11.87 4.10
CA CYS A 116 -4.82 11.00 4.88
C CYS A 116 -5.38 9.60 5.12
N ALA A 117 -6.69 9.43 5.09
CA ALA A 117 -7.35 8.17 5.46
C ALA A 117 -6.95 7.01 4.54
N VAL A 118 -7.00 7.21 3.22
CA VAL A 118 -6.69 6.16 2.23
C VAL A 118 -5.21 5.76 2.24
N PRO A 119 -4.23 6.69 2.27
CA PRO A 119 -2.83 6.33 2.46
C PRO A 119 -2.55 5.54 3.74
N LEU A 120 -3.15 5.90 4.88
CA LEU A 120 -3.01 5.14 6.13
C LEU A 120 -3.60 3.74 6.01
N GLU A 121 -4.77 3.59 5.39
CA GLU A 121 -5.36 2.28 5.14
C GLU A 121 -4.49 1.43 4.20
N THR A 122 -3.88 2.04 3.19
CA THR A 122 -2.92 1.37 2.30
C THR A 122 -1.68 0.91 3.07
N MET A 123 -1.17 1.72 4.00
CA MET A 123 -0.06 1.32 4.88
C MET A 123 -0.40 0.09 5.72
N GLU A 124 -1.57 0.07 6.37
CA GLU A 124 -2.03 -1.08 7.16
C GLU A 124 -2.15 -2.35 6.30
N ALA A 125 -2.72 -2.22 5.11
CA ALA A 125 -2.84 -3.32 4.16
C ALA A 125 -1.47 -3.84 3.69
N CYS A 126 -0.49 -2.95 3.46
CA CYS A 126 0.87 -3.34 3.10
C CYS A 126 1.59 -4.05 4.26
N CYS A 127 1.36 -3.63 5.50
CA CYS A 127 1.87 -4.33 6.69
C CYS A 127 1.35 -5.78 6.75
N GLU A 128 0.05 -5.98 6.51
CA GLU A 128 -0.51 -7.33 6.40
C GLU A 128 0.12 -8.11 5.24
N GLY A 129 0.38 -7.46 4.10
CA GLY A 129 1.05 -8.05 2.95
C GLY A 129 2.46 -8.54 3.27
N ILE A 130 3.25 -7.76 4.03
CA ILE A 130 4.58 -8.16 4.52
C ILE A 130 4.48 -9.39 5.45
N ALA A 131 3.51 -9.40 6.38
CA ALA A 131 3.30 -10.54 7.27
C ALA A 131 2.91 -11.80 6.49
N LEU A 132 2.04 -11.70 5.49
CA LEU A 132 1.71 -12.83 4.60
C LEU A 132 2.93 -13.33 3.81
N ALA A 133 3.79 -12.42 3.33
CA ALA A 133 5.01 -12.79 2.61
C ALA A 133 5.97 -13.62 3.48
N GLN A 134 6.09 -13.28 4.77
CA GLN A 134 6.89 -14.07 5.74
C GLN A 134 6.33 -15.49 5.89
N GLU A 135 5.02 -15.64 6.03
CA GLU A 135 4.37 -16.95 6.13
C GLU A 135 4.56 -17.78 4.85
N TYR A 136 4.43 -17.17 3.68
CA TYR A 136 4.68 -17.83 2.40
C TYR A 136 6.14 -18.25 2.24
N ALA A 137 7.09 -17.41 2.67
CA ALA A 137 8.51 -17.75 2.65
C ALA A 137 8.84 -18.93 3.58
N ALA A 138 8.15 -19.03 4.73
CA ALA A 138 8.38 -20.11 5.71
C ALA A 138 7.76 -21.44 5.29
N LYS A 139 6.58 -21.43 4.67
CA LYS A 139 5.74 -22.61 4.44
C LYS A 139 5.57 -22.98 2.96
N GLY A 140 5.82 -22.03 2.07
CA GLY A 140 5.57 -22.17 0.65
C GLY A 140 6.59 -22.99 -0.12
N SER A 141 6.31 -23.17 -1.40
CA SER A 141 7.18 -23.94 -2.31
C SER A 141 8.55 -23.28 -2.45
N ALA A 142 9.61 -24.04 -2.14
CA ALA A 142 10.99 -23.58 -2.29
C ALA A 142 11.33 -23.12 -3.73
N LEU A 143 10.61 -23.62 -4.75
CA LEU A 143 10.78 -23.20 -6.14
C LEU A 143 10.30 -21.77 -6.42
N ALA A 144 9.45 -21.22 -5.55
CA ALA A 144 8.88 -19.87 -5.69
C ALA A 144 9.23 -18.96 -4.49
N VAL A 145 10.25 -19.34 -3.71
CA VAL A 145 10.59 -18.59 -2.50
C VAL A 145 11.09 -17.18 -2.80
N SER A 146 11.71 -16.95 -3.95
CA SER A 146 12.11 -15.63 -4.44
C SER A 146 10.91 -14.68 -4.58
N ASP A 147 9.75 -15.20 -5.01
CA ASP A 147 8.54 -14.41 -5.18
C ASP A 147 7.97 -13.93 -3.83
N ALA A 148 8.20 -14.69 -2.75
CA ALA A 148 7.87 -14.22 -1.39
C ALA A 148 8.77 -13.05 -0.96
N GLY A 149 10.05 -13.06 -1.33
CA GLY A 149 10.96 -11.94 -1.15
C GLY A 149 10.51 -10.69 -1.95
N CYS A 150 10.17 -10.88 -3.22
CA CYS A 150 9.62 -9.81 -4.06
C CYS A 150 8.31 -9.25 -3.49
N ALA A 151 7.42 -10.11 -2.98
CA ALA A 151 6.17 -9.70 -2.35
C ALA A 151 6.41 -8.75 -1.16
N ALA A 152 7.37 -9.09 -0.29
CA ALA A 152 7.73 -8.25 0.85
C ALA A 152 8.32 -6.89 0.40
N LEU A 153 9.19 -6.88 -0.60
CA LEU A 153 9.79 -5.65 -1.15
C LEU A 153 8.74 -4.74 -1.79
N PHE A 154 7.79 -5.28 -2.54
CA PHE A 154 6.72 -4.49 -3.15
C PHE A 154 5.80 -3.90 -2.08
N CYS A 155 5.40 -4.71 -1.09
CA CYS A 155 4.61 -4.20 0.04
C CYS A 155 5.39 -3.17 0.87
N LYS A 156 6.71 -3.33 1.07
CA LYS A 156 7.57 -2.34 1.73
C LYS A 156 7.62 -1.03 0.96
N ALA A 157 7.85 -1.09 -0.34
CA ALA A 157 7.89 0.12 -1.18
C ALA A 157 6.54 0.85 -1.16
N ALA A 158 5.42 0.11 -1.24
CA ALA A 158 4.08 0.65 -1.15
C ALA A 158 3.79 1.27 0.23
N LEU A 159 4.22 0.63 1.32
CA LEU A 159 4.12 1.12 2.70
C LEU A 159 4.84 2.47 2.84
N GLN A 160 6.09 2.55 2.40
CA GLN A 160 6.91 3.77 2.47
C GLN A 160 6.34 4.90 1.58
N ALA A 161 5.91 4.57 0.35
CA ALA A 161 5.29 5.54 -0.54
C ALA A 161 3.99 6.10 0.03
N SER A 162 3.15 5.27 0.64
CA SER A 162 1.91 5.71 1.31
C SER A 162 2.22 6.61 2.52
N GLY A 163 3.27 6.34 3.28
CA GLY A 163 3.74 7.22 4.36
C GLY A 163 4.10 8.63 3.87
N LEU A 164 4.71 8.76 2.68
CA LEU A 164 4.96 10.07 2.08
C LEU A 164 3.66 10.80 1.72
N ASN A 165 2.62 10.07 1.30
CA ASN A 165 1.31 10.67 1.01
C ASN A 165 0.59 11.12 2.30
N VAL A 166 0.77 10.43 3.43
CA VAL A 166 0.33 10.95 4.74
C VAL A 166 1.07 12.24 5.06
N SER A 167 2.40 12.22 5.01
CA SER A 167 3.26 13.34 5.42
C SER A 167 3.03 14.62 4.62
N ILE A 168 2.79 14.53 3.30
CA ILE A 168 2.53 15.71 2.47
C ILE A 168 1.21 16.39 2.85
N ASN A 169 0.20 15.61 3.24
CA ASN A 169 -1.10 16.13 3.66
C ASN A 169 -1.03 16.71 5.09
N THR A 170 -0.47 15.98 6.04
CA THR A 170 -0.33 16.42 7.44
C THR A 170 0.53 17.68 7.58
N LYS A 171 1.53 17.86 6.70
CA LYS A 171 2.35 19.07 6.65
C LYS A 171 1.52 20.35 6.45
N LEU A 172 0.40 20.24 5.74
CA LEU A 172 -0.46 21.37 5.36
C LEU A 172 -1.62 21.60 6.34
N MET A 173 -1.87 20.69 7.29
CA MET A 173 -2.92 20.82 8.30
C MET A 173 -2.63 21.96 9.28
N ALA A 174 -3.66 22.70 9.64
CA ALA A 174 -3.60 23.71 10.69
C ALA A 174 -3.65 23.10 12.10
N ASP A 175 -4.45 22.03 12.29
CA ASP A 175 -4.45 21.24 13.52
C ASP A 175 -3.18 20.38 13.61
N ARG A 176 -2.16 20.96 14.25
CA ARG A 176 -0.87 20.30 14.41
C ARG A 176 -0.93 19.08 15.32
N ALA A 177 -1.79 19.08 16.33
CA ALA A 177 -1.93 17.93 17.23
C ALA A 177 -2.52 16.72 16.50
N HIS A 178 -3.54 16.93 15.67
CA HIS A 178 -4.11 15.88 14.83
C HIS A 178 -3.12 15.41 13.78
N ALA A 179 -2.44 16.31 13.09
CA ALA A 179 -1.39 15.97 12.12
C ALA A 179 -0.27 15.11 12.72
N GLU A 180 0.18 15.43 13.94
CA GLU A 180 1.20 14.67 14.66
C GLU A 180 0.71 13.28 15.07
N ALA A 181 -0.57 13.14 15.45
CA ALA A 181 -1.16 11.84 15.73
C ALA A 181 -1.21 10.93 14.48
N LEU A 182 -1.56 11.48 13.30
CA LEU A 182 -1.54 10.75 12.03
C LEU A 182 -0.10 10.35 11.64
N ASN A 183 0.87 11.26 11.78
CA ASN A 183 2.28 10.96 11.52
C ASN A 183 2.82 9.88 12.46
N ALA A 184 2.51 9.96 13.76
CA ALA A 184 2.95 8.96 14.72
C ALA A 184 2.40 7.57 14.40
N LYS A 185 1.15 7.47 13.91
CA LYS A 185 0.58 6.21 13.44
C LYS A 185 1.35 5.67 12.23
N ALA A 186 1.63 6.52 11.24
CA ALA A 186 2.39 6.15 10.06
C ALA A 186 3.82 5.69 10.42
N ASP A 187 4.51 6.44 11.27
CA ASP A 187 5.87 6.15 11.73
C ASP A 187 5.96 4.82 12.50
N ALA A 188 4.95 4.52 13.33
CA ALA A 188 4.88 3.24 14.02
C ALA A 188 4.78 2.05 13.07
N LEU A 189 3.96 2.16 12.01
CA LEU A 189 3.85 1.13 10.98
C LEU A 189 5.18 0.95 10.22
N LEU A 190 5.82 2.06 9.84
CA LEU A 190 7.13 2.03 9.16
C LEU A 190 8.21 1.40 10.06
N ALA A 191 8.32 1.83 11.31
CA ALA A 191 9.32 1.34 12.25
C ALA A 191 9.17 -0.17 12.51
N GLN A 192 7.95 -0.69 12.53
CA GLN A 192 7.68 -2.10 12.77
C GLN A 192 7.91 -2.96 11.52
N TYR A 193 7.41 -2.56 10.35
CA TYR A 193 7.30 -3.46 9.20
C TYR A 193 8.41 -3.31 8.16
N VAL A 194 9.06 -2.16 8.07
CA VAL A 194 10.20 -1.98 7.14
C VAL A 194 11.35 -2.95 7.49
N PRO A 195 11.79 -3.05 8.75
CA PRO A 195 12.85 -4.00 9.12
C PRO A 195 12.45 -5.46 8.91
N LEU A 196 11.17 -5.82 9.06
CA LEU A 196 10.68 -7.17 8.80
C LEU A 196 10.83 -7.55 7.31
N ALA A 197 10.49 -6.63 6.41
CA ALA A 197 10.65 -6.85 4.97
C ALA A 197 12.13 -6.93 4.57
N ASP A 198 13.01 -6.11 5.17
CA ASP A 198 14.45 -6.14 4.93
C ASP A 198 15.06 -7.45 5.40
N THR A 199 14.73 -7.89 6.60
CA THR A 199 15.18 -9.18 7.14
C THR A 199 14.75 -10.34 6.25
N LEU A 200 13.52 -10.30 5.73
CA LEU A 200 13.03 -11.34 4.82
C LEU A 200 13.82 -11.33 3.50
N TYR A 201 14.06 -10.15 2.94
CA TYR A 201 14.88 -10.00 1.74
C TYR A 201 16.29 -10.57 1.93
N GLU A 202 16.99 -10.18 2.98
CA GLU A 202 18.34 -10.63 3.29
C GLU A 202 18.41 -12.15 3.44
N LYS A 203 17.46 -12.72 4.18
CA LYS A 203 17.34 -14.17 4.34
C LYS A 203 17.17 -14.88 2.98
N MET A 204 16.30 -14.35 2.12
CA MET A 204 16.07 -14.94 0.80
C MET A 204 17.30 -14.77 -0.11
N ALA A 205 17.95 -13.61 -0.07
CA ALA A 205 19.15 -13.34 -0.86
C ALA A 205 20.29 -14.29 -0.49
N THR A 206 20.57 -14.48 0.80
CA THR A 206 21.58 -15.42 1.31
C THR A 206 21.27 -16.87 0.89
N GLN A 207 20.01 -17.29 1.08
CA GLN A 207 19.58 -18.65 0.69
C GLN A 207 19.74 -18.90 -0.81
N LEU A 208 19.39 -17.93 -1.67
CA LEU A 208 19.47 -18.07 -3.12
C LEU A 208 20.90 -18.03 -3.65
N ARG A 209 21.83 -17.36 -2.95
CA ARG A 209 23.26 -17.35 -3.29
C ARG A 209 24.02 -18.60 -2.83
N GLY A 210 23.38 -19.44 -2.01
CA GLY A 210 24.03 -20.62 -1.45
C GLY A 210 25.08 -20.30 -0.38
N GLU A 211 24.94 -19.16 0.30
CA GLU A 211 25.84 -18.65 1.33
C GLU A 211 25.46 -19.16 2.75
N VAL A 212 24.92 -20.41 2.84
CA VAL A 212 24.51 -21.03 4.11
C VAL A 212 25.43 -22.21 4.43
#